data_07c231ab837af5483f0e369202f047d7
#
_entry.id   07c231ab837af5483f0e369202f047d7
#
_cell.length_a   1.000
_cell.length_b   1.000
_cell.length_c   1.000
_cell.angle_alpha   90.00
_cell.angle_beta   90.00
_cell.angle_gamma   90.00
#
_symmetry.space_group_name_H-M   'P 1'
#
loop_
_entity.id
_entity.type
_entity.pdbx_description
1 polymer ?
#
loop_
_entity_poly.entity_id
_entity_poly.type
_entity_poly.pdbx_seq_one_letter_code
_entity_poly.pdbx_strand_id
1 'polypeptide(L)'
;MKKKSNNLREKIFNEYSKLALEENGQLKSVYLFCRKTNIKETEFYEHFGSLNHVRDQIFCQFYENTYKLISNSKEFSSQLPKEKLLSFYFTFFEVLTLNRSYVLLELGEAGINIQKLSILRGLRSLFKDFTTNLIEQGNALKKIKFYKTSSKNLFRGSMDSAIILDEILDRR
;
A
#
# COMPACT_ATOMS: atom_id res chain seq x y z
N MET A 1 -24.81 -3.27 -9.86
CA MET A 1 -24.24 -1.98 -9.45
C MET A 1 -22.78 -2.09 -8.96
N LYS A 2 -22.37 -3.06 -8.12
CA LYS A 2 -20.95 -3.19 -7.60
C LYS A 2 -19.87 -3.29 -8.69
N LYS A 3 -20.11 -3.94 -9.83
CA LYS A 3 -19.13 -4.10 -10.92
C LYS A 3 -18.77 -2.79 -11.63
N LYS A 4 -19.74 -1.88 -11.79
CA LYS A 4 -19.55 -0.57 -12.44
C LYS A 4 -18.80 0.41 -11.53
N SER A 5 -19.04 0.34 -10.22
CA SER A 5 -18.36 1.13 -9.18
C SER A 5 -16.88 0.75 -9.06
N ASN A 6 -16.54 -0.55 -9.10
CA ASN A 6 -15.14 -0.98 -9.08
C ASN A 6 -14.37 -0.52 -10.32
N ASN A 7 -14.98 -0.54 -11.49
CA ASN A 7 -14.34 -0.10 -12.73
C ASN A 7 -14.00 1.40 -12.71
N LEU A 8 -14.87 2.24 -12.14
CA LEU A 8 -14.60 3.67 -12.02
C LEU A 8 -13.48 3.96 -11.00
N ARG A 9 -13.45 3.24 -9.88
CA ARG A 9 -12.39 3.36 -8.89
C ARG A 9 -11.02 3.01 -9.48
N GLU A 10 -10.93 1.90 -10.22
CA GLU A 10 -9.70 1.50 -10.91
C GLU A 10 -9.29 2.51 -11.98
N LYS A 11 -10.27 3.05 -12.72
CA LYS A 11 -10.01 4.13 -13.68
C LYS A 11 -9.42 5.36 -12.99
N ILE A 12 -9.98 5.79 -11.86
CA ILE A 12 -9.46 6.93 -11.09
C ILE A 12 -8.01 6.68 -10.65
N PHE A 13 -7.67 5.49 -10.18
CA PHE A 13 -6.31 5.14 -9.78
C PHE A 13 -5.32 5.22 -10.95
N ASN A 14 -5.67 4.62 -12.08
CA ASN A 14 -4.81 4.61 -13.26
C ASN A 14 -4.59 6.01 -13.82
N GLU A 15 -5.67 6.79 -13.96
CA GLU A 15 -5.59 8.16 -14.46
C GLU A 15 -4.83 9.07 -13.48
N TYR A 16 -5.02 8.88 -12.17
CA TYR A 16 -4.29 9.64 -11.17
C TYR A 16 -2.79 9.35 -11.23
N SER A 17 -2.41 8.07 -11.24
CA SER A 17 -0.99 7.68 -11.29
C SER A 17 -0.30 8.20 -12.56
N LYS A 18 -1.00 8.12 -13.70
CA LYS A 18 -0.50 8.64 -14.98
C LYS A 18 -0.28 10.16 -14.94
N LEU A 19 -1.31 10.92 -14.55
CA LEU A 19 -1.23 12.38 -14.48
C LEU A 19 -0.24 12.85 -13.40
N ALA A 20 -0.13 12.14 -12.28
CA ALA A 20 0.84 12.47 -11.24
C ALA A 20 2.27 12.37 -11.78
N LEU A 21 2.58 11.35 -12.58
CA LEU A 21 3.88 11.20 -13.24
C LEU A 21 4.11 12.25 -14.31
N GLU A 22 3.12 12.52 -15.17
CA GLU A 22 3.21 13.53 -16.24
C GLU A 22 3.42 14.95 -15.67
N GLU A 23 2.79 15.27 -14.55
CA GLU A 23 2.84 16.60 -13.92
C GLU A 23 3.84 16.70 -12.76
N ASN A 24 4.68 15.68 -12.58
CA ASN A 24 5.68 15.62 -11.50
C ASN A 24 5.06 15.90 -10.10
N GLY A 25 3.91 15.31 -9.83
CA GLY A 25 3.20 15.46 -8.55
C GLY A 25 2.46 16.78 -8.34
N GLN A 26 2.37 17.65 -9.36
CA GLN A 26 1.77 18.99 -9.24
C GLN A 26 0.24 19.03 -9.41
N LEU A 27 -0.45 17.89 -9.33
CA LEU A 27 -1.91 17.82 -9.30
C LEU A 27 -2.47 18.52 -8.05
N LYS A 28 -2.99 19.74 -8.22
CA LYS A 28 -3.37 20.62 -7.09
C LYS A 28 -4.83 20.52 -6.68
N SER A 29 -5.74 20.10 -7.55
CA SER A 29 -7.17 20.09 -7.25
C SER A 29 -7.94 18.97 -7.93
N VAL A 30 -9.02 18.50 -7.26
CA VAL A 30 -9.95 17.52 -7.80
C VAL A 30 -10.59 18.04 -9.09
N TYR A 31 -10.92 19.32 -9.15
CA TYR A 31 -11.48 19.96 -10.36
C TYR A 31 -10.59 19.77 -11.59
N LEU A 32 -9.29 20.09 -11.45
CA LEU A 32 -8.32 19.94 -12.56
C LEU A 32 -8.14 18.48 -12.96
N PHE A 33 -8.08 17.58 -11.99
CA PHE A 33 -8.02 16.14 -12.22
C PHE A 33 -9.24 15.67 -13.03
N CYS A 34 -10.44 15.99 -12.56
CA CYS A 34 -11.70 15.57 -13.20
C CYS A 34 -11.82 16.14 -14.62
N ARG A 35 -11.42 17.41 -14.84
CA ARG A 35 -11.43 18.03 -16.15
C ARG A 35 -10.47 17.35 -17.15
N LYS A 36 -9.27 16.96 -16.69
CA LYS A 36 -8.27 16.29 -17.54
C LYS A 36 -8.65 14.84 -17.87
N THR A 37 -9.31 14.15 -16.95
CA THR A 37 -9.67 12.72 -17.09
C THR A 37 -11.06 12.49 -17.66
N ASN A 38 -11.81 13.56 -17.88
CA ASN A 38 -13.22 13.50 -18.29
C ASN A 38 -14.08 12.65 -17.34
N ILE A 39 -13.81 12.78 -16.03
CA ILE A 39 -14.60 12.18 -14.94
C ILE A 39 -15.39 13.32 -14.30
N LYS A 40 -16.67 13.09 -14.00
CA LYS A 40 -17.49 14.09 -13.29
C LYS A 40 -17.05 14.19 -11.84
N GLU A 41 -17.00 15.41 -11.29
CA GLU A 41 -16.66 15.60 -9.87
C GLU A 41 -17.61 14.85 -8.93
N THR A 42 -18.89 14.77 -9.28
CA THR A 42 -19.89 13.98 -8.53
C THR A 42 -19.50 12.51 -8.45
N GLU A 43 -19.08 11.92 -9.58
CA GLU A 43 -18.64 10.53 -9.65
C GLU A 43 -17.33 10.32 -8.86
N PHE A 44 -16.43 11.31 -8.88
CA PHE A 44 -15.21 11.26 -8.07
C PHE A 44 -15.54 11.26 -6.58
N TYR A 45 -16.40 12.18 -6.13
CA TYR A 45 -16.75 12.32 -4.72
C TYR A 45 -17.62 11.17 -4.17
N GLU A 46 -18.23 10.36 -5.02
CA GLU A 46 -18.85 9.09 -4.60
C GLU A 46 -17.82 8.07 -4.08
N HIS A 47 -16.56 8.19 -4.50
CA HIS A 47 -15.50 7.23 -4.17
C HIS A 47 -14.40 7.82 -3.28
N PHE A 48 -14.03 9.07 -3.48
CA PHE A 48 -12.89 9.70 -2.83
C PHE A 48 -13.21 11.12 -2.36
N GLY A 49 -12.89 11.43 -1.11
CA GLY A 49 -13.08 12.77 -0.57
C GLY A 49 -12.01 13.78 -1.01
N SER A 50 -10.84 13.33 -1.50
CA SER A 50 -9.72 14.19 -1.91
C SER A 50 -8.70 13.42 -2.75
N LEU A 51 -7.78 14.14 -3.41
CA LEU A 51 -6.63 13.52 -4.08
C LEU A 51 -5.69 12.81 -3.10
N ASN A 52 -5.52 13.32 -1.88
CA ASN A 52 -4.75 12.63 -0.85
C ASN A 52 -5.36 11.28 -0.45
N HIS A 53 -6.69 11.19 -0.46
CA HIS A 53 -7.38 9.92 -0.24
C HIS A 53 -7.14 8.95 -1.40
N VAL A 54 -7.10 9.42 -2.64
CA VAL A 54 -6.72 8.58 -3.81
C VAL A 54 -5.31 8.03 -3.63
N ARG A 55 -4.35 8.86 -3.24
CA ARG A 55 -2.95 8.48 -2.99
C ARG A 55 -2.83 7.37 -1.92
N ASP A 56 -3.45 7.56 -0.76
CA ASP A 56 -3.49 6.55 0.30
C ASP A 56 -4.08 5.23 -0.20
N GLN A 57 -5.17 5.30 -0.95
CA GLN A 57 -5.86 4.12 -1.48
C GLN A 57 -5.09 3.40 -2.59
N ILE A 58 -4.23 4.08 -3.37
CA ILE A 58 -3.33 3.42 -4.34
C ILE A 58 -2.31 2.56 -3.60
N PHE A 59 -1.73 3.03 -2.49
CA PHE A 59 -0.83 2.20 -1.68
C PHE A 59 -1.56 1.01 -1.03
N CYS A 60 -2.81 1.20 -0.60
CA CYS A 60 -3.66 0.08 -0.15
C CYS A 60 -3.91 -0.93 -1.29
N GLN A 61 -4.10 -0.45 -2.52
CA GLN A 61 -4.30 -1.31 -3.69
C GLN A 61 -3.04 -2.15 -4.01
N PHE A 62 -1.84 -1.61 -3.82
CA PHE A 62 -0.61 -2.41 -3.95
C PHE A 62 -0.60 -3.58 -2.96
N TYR A 63 -0.98 -3.33 -1.70
CA TYR A 63 -1.14 -4.37 -0.70
C TYR A 63 -2.19 -5.42 -1.11
N GLU A 64 -3.38 -4.99 -1.51
CA GLU A 64 -4.47 -5.89 -1.92
C GLU A 64 -4.08 -6.74 -3.13
N ASN A 65 -3.41 -6.15 -4.12
CA ASN A 65 -2.93 -6.88 -5.30
C ASN A 65 -1.89 -7.93 -4.90
N THR A 66 -0.95 -7.57 -4.04
CA THR A 66 0.03 -8.52 -3.48
C THR A 66 -0.66 -9.68 -2.79
N TYR A 67 -1.60 -9.38 -1.91
CA TYR A 67 -2.33 -10.42 -1.17
C TYR A 67 -3.10 -11.34 -2.10
N LYS A 68 -3.76 -10.81 -3.14
CA LYS A 68 -4.45 -11.61 -4.16
C LYS A 68 -3.50 -12.52 -4.92
N LEU A 69 -2.31 -12.03 -5.28
CA LEU A 69 -1.32 -12.81 -6.02
C LEU A 69 -0.87 -14.04 -5.21
N ILE A 70 -0.52 -13.84 -3.95
CA ILE A 70 -0.01 -14.93 -3.11
C ILE A 70 -1.11 -15.85 -2.58
N SER A 71 -2.29 -15.32 -2.24
CA SER A 71 -3.39 -16.10 -1.65
C SER A 71 -4.00 -17.12 -2.60
N ASN A 72 -3.82 -16.94 -3.92
CA ASN A 72 -4.28 -17.89 -4.93
C ASN A 72 -3.38 -19.14 -5.04
N SER A 73 -2.19 -19.13 -4.42
CA SER A 73 -1.31 -20.29 -4.43
C SER A 73 -1.66 -21.26 -3.29
N LYS A 74 -1.71 -22.55 -3.62
CA LYS A 74 -1.89 -23.62 -2.61
C LYS A 74 -0.72 -23.66 -1.62
N GLU A 75 0.47 -23.31 -2.10
CA GLU A 75 1.70 -23.25 -1.31
C GLU A 75 1.59 -22.23 -0.19
N PHE A 76 1.11 -21.02 -0.48
CA PHE A 76 0.94 -19.98 0.51
C PHE A 76 0.01 -20.41 1.66
N SER A 77 -1.05 -21.16 1.34
CA SER A 77 -2.01 -21.64 2.34
C SER A 77 -1.36 -22.59 3.35
N SER A 78 -0.40 -23.42 2.90
CA SER A 78 0.30 -24.43 3.73
C SER A 78 1.52 -23.90 4.47
N GLN A 79 2.01 -22.70 4.12
CA GLN A 79 3.18 -22.06 4.74
C GLN A 79 2.97 -21.77 6.23
N LEU A 80 4.05 -21.80 6.99
CA LEU A 80 4.08 -21.32 8.36
C LEU A 80 3.91 -19.79 8.40
N PRO A 81 3.41 -19.22 9.50
CA PRO A 81 3.19 -17.77 9.60
C PRO A 81 4.42 -16.91 9.23
N LYS A 82 5.63 -17.34 9.62
CA LYS A 82 6.87 -16.66 9.28
C LYS A 82 7.14 -16.70 7.77
N GLU A 83 6.89 -17.82 7.12
CA GLU A 83 7.08 -17.99 5.67
C GLU A 83 6.06 -17.16 4.89
N LYS A 84 4.79 -17.11 5.36
CA LYS A 84 3.75 -16.26 4.80
C LYS A 84 4.13 -14.79 4.83
N LEU A 85 4.70 -14.34 5.96
CA LEU A 85 5.17 -12.96 6.08
C LEU A 85 6.29 -12.67 5.07
N LEU A 86 7.25 -13.57 4.96
CA LEU A 86 8.38 -13.43 4.05
C LEU A 86 7.90 -13.43 2.58
N SER A 87 7.06 -14.38 2.19
CA SER A 87 6.47 -14.43 0.85
C SER A 87 5.69 -13.16 0.51
N PHE A 88 4.93 -12.63 1.49
CA PHE A 88 4.22 -11.38 1.31
C PHE A 88 5.17 -10.22 1.05
N TYR A 89 6.23 -10.05 1.86
CA TYR A 89 7.18 -8.96 1.69
C TYR A 89 7.88 -9.01 0.34
N PHE A 90 8.39 -10.18 -0.08
CA PHE A 90 9.04 -10.31 -1.38
C PHE A 90 8.12 -9.90 -2.52
N THR A 91 6.89 -10.43 -2.56
CA THR A 91 5.93 -10.09 -3.61
C THR A 91 5.51 -8.62 -3.54
N PHE A 92 5.36 -8.06 -2.33
CA PHE A 92 5.01 -6.65 -2.16
C PHE A 92 6.11 -5.72 -2.70
N PHE A 93 7.37 -6.04 -2.44
CA PHE A 93 8.50 -5.28 -2.98
C PHE A 93 8.60 -5.38 -4.51
N GLU A 94 8.29 -6.53 -5.07
CA GLU A 94 8.19 -6.67 -6.54
C GLU A 94 7.09 -5.76 -7.10
N VAL A 95 5.91 -5.72 -6.48
CA VAL A 95 4.82 -4.82 -6.87
C VAL A 95 5.24 -3.35 -6.77
N LEU A 96 5.94 -2.95 -5.70
CA LEU A 96 6.47 -1.59 -5.56
C LEU A 96 7.54 -1.28 -6.63
N THR A 97 8.41 -2.23 -6.94
CA THR A 97 9.45 -2.09 -7.97
C THR A 97 8.84 -1.91 -9.36
N LEU A 98 7.78 -2.65 -9.68
CA LEU A 98 7.03 -2.47 -10.93
C LEU A 98 6.38 -1.09 -11.05
N ASN A 99 6.10 -0.44 -9.91
CA ASN A 99 5.51 0.90 -9.85
C ASN A 99 6.51 1.94 -9.33
N ARG A 100 7.82 1.69 -9.48
CA ARG A 100 8.91 2.48 -8.88
C ARG A 100 8.77 3.98 -9.11
N SER A 101 8.51 4.41 -10.34
CA SER A 101 8.41 5.84 -10.68
C SER A 101 7.32 6.54 -9.86
N TYR A 102 6.16 5.91 -9.71
CA TYR A 102 5.07 6.46 -8.90
C TYR A 102 5.42 6.46 -7.40
N VAL A 103 6.02 5.37 -6.91
CA VAL A 103 6.43 5.24 -5.49
C VAL A 103 7.45 6.31 -5.14
N LEU A 104 8.48 6.52 -5.97
CA LEU A 104 9.50 7.56 -5.78
C LEU A 104 8.91 8.97 -5.84
N LEU A 105 8.02 9.24 -6.77
CA LEU A 105 7.33 10.52 -6.87
C LEU A 105 6.58 10.87 -5.59
N GLU A 106 5.84 9.89 -5.04
CA GLU A 106 4.98 10.10 -3.89
C GLU A 106 5.75 10.14 -2.56
N LEU A 107 6.76 9.30 -2.40
CA LEU A 107 7.55 9.21 -1.16
C LEU A 107 8.76 10.15 -1.16
N GLY A 108 9.28 10.50 -2.32
CA GLY A 108 10.45 11.33 -2.52
C GLY A 108 11.71 10.52 -2.83
N GLU A 109 12.57 11.07 -3.69
CA GLU A 109 13.84 10.44 -4.09
C GLU A 109 14.95 10.64 -3.04
N ALA A 110 14.89 11.70 -2.26
CA ALA A 110 15.94 12.12 -1.33
C ALA A 110 15.71 11.68 0.13
N GLY A 111 14.94 10.61 0.33
CA GLY A 111 14.58 10.13 1.66
C GLY A 111 13.13 10.43 2.04
N ILE A 112 12.63 9.66 3.01
CA ILE A 112 11.23 9.70 3.41
C ILE A 112 10.94 10.99 4.18
N ASN A 113 10.20 11.90 3.58
CA ASN A 113 9.67 13.06 4.29
C ASN A 113 8.53 12.60 5.22
N ILE A 114 8.68 12.81 6.54
CA ILE A 114 7.71 12.43 7.57
C ILE A 114 6.30 12.99 7.27
N GLN A 115 6.21 14.17 6.67
CA GLN A 115 4.93 14.76 6.28
C GLN A 115 4.24 13.95 5.16
N LYS A 116 5.00 13.32 4.27
CA LYS A 116 4.48 12.45 3.21
C LYS A 116 4.02 11.08 3.72
N LEU A 117 4.46 10.63 4.90
CA LEU A 117 4.04 9.35 5.48
C LEU A 117 2.55 9.26 5.80
N SER A 118 1.84 10.38 5.84
CA SER A 118 0.39 10.39 6.04
C SER A 118 -0.37 9.63 4.95
N ILE A 119 0.17 9.58 3.71
CA ILE A 119 -0.41 8.83 2.59
C ILE A 119 -0.27 7.31 2.74
N LEU A 120 0.53 6.84 3.69
CA LEU A 120 0.70 5.42 3.99
C LEU A 120 -0.13 4.95 5.19
N ARG A 121 -1.08 5.77 5.67
CA ARG A 121 -1.86 5.45 6.89
C ARG A 121 -2.70 4.19 6.69
N GLY A 122 -3.43 4.09 5.59
CA GLY A 122 -4.24 2.93 5.25
C GLY A 122 -3.39 1.67 5.08
N LEU A 123 -2.30 1.78 4.31
CA LEU A 123 -1.34 0.70 4.12
C LEU A 123 -0.79 0.19 5.46
N ARG A 124 -0.40 1.10 6.36
CA ARG A 124 0.10 0.73 7.71
C ARG A 124 -0.95 -0.05 8.51
N SER A 125 -2.23 0.33 8.43
CA SER A 125 -3.30 -0.41 9.11
C SER A 125 -3.40 -1.85 8.58
N LEU A 126 -3.41 -2.02 7.26
CA LEU A 126 -3.48 -3.33 6.62
C LEU A 126 -2.30 -4.23 7.01
N PHE A 127 -1.08 -3.69 7.02
CA PHE A 127 0.10 -4.43 7.48
C PHE A 127 0.02 -4.83 8.95
N LYS A 128 -0.45 -3.93 9.80
CA LYS A 128 -0.62 -4.20 11.23
C LYS A 128 -1.60 -5.35 11.44
N ASP A 129 -2.74 -5.33 10.76
CA ASP A 129 -3.77 -6.35 10.90
C ASP A 129 -3.26 -7.71 10.38
N PHE A 130 -2.58 -7.72 9.24
CA PHE A 130 -1.96 -8.92 8.68
C PHE A 130 -0.91 -9.53 9.60
N THR A 131 0.03 -8.73 10.11
CA THR A 131 1.09 -9.21 11.00
C THR A 131 0.55 -9.68 12.33
N THR A 132 -0.44 -8.98 12.91
CA THR A 132 -1.10 -9.41 14.15
C THR A 132 -1.73 -10.79 13.97
N ASN A 133 -2.47 -10.99 12.88
CA ASN A 133 -3.10 -12.28 12.56
C ASN A 133 -2.05 -13.41 12.44
N LEU A 134 -0.95 -13.16 11.75
CA LEU A 134 0.13 -14.16 11.63
C LEU A 134 0.81 -14.48 12.95
N ILE A 135 0.99 -13.50 13.84
CA ILE A 135 1.55 -13.71 15.18
C ILE A 135 0.61 -14.56 16.01
N GLU A 136 -0.69 -14.29 15.98
CA GLU A 136 -1.69 -15.08 16.69
C GLU A 136 -1.71 -16.53 16.19
N GLN A 137 -1.66 -16.75 14.88
CA GLN A 137 -1.53 -18.09 14.30
C GLN A 137 -0.25 -18.79 14.76
N GLY A 138 0.90 -18.08 14.75
CA GLY A 138 2.18 -18.62 15.20
C GLY A 138 2.18 -19.01 16.69
N ASN A 139 1.55 -18.20 17.54
CA ASN A 139 1.41 -18.47 18.96
C ASN A 139 0.53 -19.70 19.23
N ALA A 140 -0.55 -19.85 18.48
CA ALA A 140 -1.45 -21.01 18.59
C ALA A 140 -0.73 -22.32 18.22
N LEU A 141 0.09 -22.29 17.15
CA LEU A 141 0.85 -23.46 16.69
C LEU A 141 1.93 -23.91 17.67
N LYS A 142 2.62 -22.99 18.36
CA LYS A 142 3.77 -23.31 19.21
C LYS A 142 3.43 -23.56 20.67
N LYS A 143 2.18 -23.35 21.11
CA LYS A 143 1.77 -23.33 22.53
C LYS A 143 2.67 -22.45 23.44
N ILE A 144 3.50 -21.59 22.85
CA ILE A 144 4.42 -20.70 23.53
C ILE A 144 3.94 -19.28 23.21
N LYS A 145 3.60 -18.50 24.23
CA LYS A 145 3.26 -17.08 24.09
C LYS A 145 4.50 -16.31 23.62
N PHE A 146 4.74 -16.25 22.32
CA PHE A 146 5.66 -15.30 21.75
C PHE A 146 5.01 -13.91 21.77
N TYR A 147 5.54 -13.05 22.63
CA TYR A 147 5.29 -11.63 22.76
C TYR A 147 3.83 -11.17 22.85
N LYS A 148 3.47 -10.77 24.05
CA LYS A 148 2.35 -9.84 24.25
C LYS A 148 2.74 -8.57 23.47
N THR A 149 2.21 -8.40 22.28
CA THR A 149 2.41 -7.20 21.48
C THR A 149 1.72 -6.04 22.19
N SER A 150 2.47 -5.35 23.02
CA SER A 150 2.12 -3.97 23.35
C SER A 150 2.14 -3.21 22.03
N SER A 151 1.02 -2.66 21.63
CA SER A 151 0.86 -1.89 20.39
C SER A 151 1.89 -0.76 20.23
N LYS A 152 2.60 -0.37 21.30
CA LYS A 152 3.69 0.60 21.31
C LYS A 152 5.02 0.06 20.76
N ASN A 153 5.28 -1.24 20.86
CA ASN A 153 6.55 -1.82 20.41
C ASN A 153 6.54 -2.25 18.93
N LEU A 154 5.37 -2.51 18.35
CA LEU A 154 5.24 -2.78 16.92
C LEU A 154 5.64 -1.56 16.05
N PHE A 155 5.51 -0.35 16.59
CA PHE A 155 5.85 0.89 15.91
C PHE A 155 7.35 1.22 15.90
N ARG A 156 8.15 0.68 16.81
CA ARG A 156 9.61 0.83 16.77
C ARG A 156 10.23 -0.04 15.67
N GLY A 157 9.73 -1.26 15.45
CA GLY A 157 10.15 -2.11 14.32
C GLY A 157 9.67 -1.60 12.93
N SER A 158 8.70 -0.70 12.88
CA SER A 158 8.21 -0.08 11.64
C SER A 158 9.14 1.01 11.09
N MET A 159 10.02 1.58 11.92
CA MET A 159 11.09 2.46 11.41
C MET A 159 12.16 1.64 10.67
N ASP A 160 12.37 0.38 11.05
CA ASP A 160 13.27 -0.54 10.34
C ASP A 160 12.72 -0.88 8.95
N SER A 161 11.40 -0.85 8.75
CA SER A 161 10.77 -1.03 7.42
C SER A 161 11.00 0.17 6.48
N ALA A 162 11.21 1.36 7.03
CA ALA A 162 11.59 2.55 6.27
C ALA A 162 13.05 2.46 5.80
N ILE A 163 13.93 1.90 6.63
CA ILE A 163 15.33 1.62 6.32
C ILE A 163 15.42 0.55 5.21
N ILE A 164 14.56 -0.47 5.24
CA ILE A 164 14.49 -1.51 4.20
C ILE A 164 14.02 -0.92 2.85
N LEU A 165 13.09 0.03 2.86
CA LEU A 165 12.69 0.75 1.65
C LEU A 165 13.84 1.58 1.07
N ASP A 166 14.63 2.23 1.91
CA ASP A 166 15.80 3.03 1.52
C ASP A 166 16.90 2.12 0.90
N GLU A 167 17.14 0.95 1.49
CA GLU A 167 18.12 -0.04 1.02
C GLU A 167 17.73 -0.68 -0.33
N ILE A 168 16.42 -0.78 -0.62
CA ILE A 168 15.91 -1.30 -1.91
C ILE A 168 15.98 -0.23 -3.00
N LEU A 169 15.82 1.04 -2.63
CA LEU A 169 15.88 2.16 -3.56
C LEU A 169 17.32 2.47 -3.98
N ASP A 170 18.31 2.13 -3.15
CA ASP A 170 19.73 2.43 -3.37
C ASP A 170 20.49 1.32 -4.12
N ARG A 171 19.89 0.16 -4.35
CA ARG A 171 20.45 -0.86 -5.25
C ARG A 171 20.26 -0.46 -6.71
N ARG A 172 21.19 0.34 -7.21
CA ARG A 172 21.44 0.59 -8.64
C ARG A 172 22.29 -0.51 -9.24
#